data_eb736b1354a4bbdf85bcd9cbc210dbba
#
_entry.id   eb736b1354a4bbdf85bcd9cbc210dbba
#
_cell.length_a   1.000
_cell.length_b   1.000
_cell.length_c   1.000
_cell.angle_alpha   90.00
_cell.angle_beta   90.00
_cell.angle_gamma   90.00
#
_symmetry.space_group_name_H-M   'P 1'
#
loop_
_entity.id
_entity.type
_entity.pdbx_description
1 polymer ?
#
loop_
_entity_poly.entity_id
_entity_poly.type
_entity_poly.pdbx_seq_one_letter_code
_entity_poly.pdbx_strand_id
1 'polypeptide(L)'
;DYIHKILNVGEKYTFFGKVKITSYGYEFTNPHCDKPGGKLDKGAINAIYPTKGLIGQGVYRNIVAEALHFCPESVISREIEKKYRLITLQEAYTAVHKPIVKDNSSAVRRIALEKLTERIAAFRLAKKEVSSDKGREYPSDADFSPVMKNVGFALTDSQKKALETIITSMR
;
A
#
# COMPACT_ATOMS: atom_id res chain seq x y z
N ASP A 1 -22.48 -31.59 5.65
CA ASP A 1 -23.55 -30.59 5.79
C ASP A 1 -23.35 -29.76 7.04
N TYR A 2 -22.62 -28.64 6.91
CA TYR A 2 -22.35 -27.77 8.06
C TYR A 2 -23.48 -26.75 8.30
N ILE A 3 -24.36 -26.55 7.32
CA ILE A 3 -25.48 -25.58 7.37
C ILE A 3 -26.41 -25.87 8.54
N HIS A 4 -26.75 -27.14 8.78
CA HIS A 4 -27.60 -27.55 9.90
C HIS A 4 -27.00 -27.29 11.29
N LYS A 5 -25.66 -27.02 11.35
CA LYS A 5 -24.99 -26.64 12.62
C LYS A 5 -25.08 -25.14 12.90
N ILE A 6 -25.40 -24.35 11.88
CA ILE A 6 -25.39 -22.89 11.95
C ILE A 6 -26.79 -22.31 11.98
N LEU A 7 -27.72 -22.95 11.25
CA LEU A 7 -29.11 -22.49 11.10
C LEU A 7 -30.05 -23.34 11.90
N ASN A 8 -30.89 -22.71 12.72
CA ASN A 8 -31.96 -23.35 13.45
C ASN A 8 -33.30 -23.06 12.77
N VAL A 9 -34.13 -24.08 12.67
CA VAL A 9 -35.47 -23.94 12.10
C VAL A 9 -36.32 -23.02 13.00
N GLY A 10 -37.02 -22.06 12.38
CA GLY A 10 -37.86 -21.10 13.10
C GLY A 10 -37.15 -19.80 13.52
N GLU A 11 -35.81 -19.72 13.38
CA GLU A 11 -35.06 -18.48 13.64
C GLU A 11 -34.94 -17.63 12.36
N LYS A 12 -34.79 -16.32 12.55
CA LYS A 12 -34.48 -15.35 11.46
C LYS A 12 -33.00 -15.19 11.31
N TYR A 13 -32.54 -15.10 10.06
CA TYR A 13 -31.13 -14.86 9.71
C TYR A 13 -31.03 -13.83 8.57
N THR A 14 -29.95 -13.03 8.59
CA THR A 14 -29.56 -12.16 7.48
C THR A 14 -28.49 -12.85 6.66
N PHE A 15 -28.72 -12.97 5.35
CA PHE A 15 -27.78 -13.57 4.40
C PHE A 15 -27.15 -12.52 3.52
N PHE A 16 -25.83 -12.64 3.29
CA PHE A 16 -25.08 -11.80 2.38
C PHE A 16 -24.22 -12.67 1.46
N GLY A 17 -24.35 -12.47 0.15
CA GLY A 17 -23.60 -13.24 -0.83
C GLY A 17 -24.03 -12.96 -2.26
N LYS A 18 -23.46 -13.72 -3.18
CA LYS A 18 -23.86 -13.69 -4.59
C LYS A 18 -25.18 -14.42 -4.76
N VAL A 19 -26.14 -13.71 -5.33
CA VAL A 19 -27.45 -14.26 -5.68
C VAL A 19 -27.41 -14.72 -7.13
N LYS A 20 -27.85 -15.94 -7.40
CA LYS A 20 -28.14 -16.44 -8.74
C LYS A 20 -29.64 -16.55 -8.90
N ILE A 21 -30.12 -16.19 -10.09
CA ILE A 21 -31.51 -16.39 -10.47
C ILE A 21 -31.57 -17.73 -11.18
N THR A 22 -32.40 -18.65 -10.68
CA THR A 22 -32.63 -19.96 -11.26
C THR A 22 -34.09 -20.07 -11.67
N SER A 23 -34.47 -21.12 -12.39
CA SER A 23 -35.87 -21.42 -12.72
C SER A 23 -36.75 -21.69 -11.48
N TYR A 24 -36.15 -21.96 -10.35
CA TYR A 24 -36.83 -22.22 -9.07
C TYR A 24 -36.82 -21.03 -8.12
N GLY A 25 -36.24 -19.87 -8.52
CA GLY A 25 -36.16 -18.66 -7.70
C GLY A 25 -34.72 -18.19 -7.48
N TYR A 26 -34.51 -17.55 -6.32
CA TYR A 26 -33.21 -17.01 -5.95
C TYR A 26 -32.39 -18.02 -5.17
N GLU A 27 -31.14 -18.23 -5.58
CA GLU A 27 -30.18 -19.13 -4.94
C GLU A 27 -28.95 -18.36 -4.45
N PHE A 28 -28.53 -18.59 -3.22
CA PHE A 28 -27.27 -18.11 -2.68
C PHE A 28 -26.20 -19.19 -2.76
N THR A 29 -25.04 -18.84 -3.28
CA THR A 29 -23.86 -19.73 -3.28
C THR A 29 -22.94 -19.33 -2.11
N ASN A 30 -22.79 -20.20 -1.11
CA ASN A 30 -21.97 -20.00 0.08
C ASN A 30 -22.17 -18.61 0.74
N PRO A 31 -23.39 -18.24 1.15
CA PRO A 31 -23.64 -16.97 1.76
C PRO A 31 -23.00 -16.87 3.14
N HIS A 32 -22.58 -15.65 3.49
CA HIS A 32 -22.38 -15.33 4.90
C HIS A 32 -23.74 -15.18 5.56
N CYS A 33 -23.93 -15.76 6.74
CA CYS A 33 -25.15 -15.58 7.52
C CYS A 33 -24.84 -15.04 8.91
N ASP A 34 -25.76 -14.24 9.44
CA ASP A 34 -25.68 -13.67 10.77
C ASP A 34 -27.07 -13.65 11.41
N LYS A 35 -27.12 -13.62 12.74
CA LYS A 35 -28.38 -13.44 13.46
C LYS A 35 -28.88 -12.00 13.34
N PRO A 36 -30.18 -11.73 13.48
CA PRO A 36 -30.73 -10.39 13.49
C PRO A 36 -30.02 -9.50 14.53
N GLY A 37 -29.67 -8.28 14.13
CA GLY A 37 -28.87 -7.38 14.96
C GLY A 37 -27.35 -7.62 14.91
N GLY A 38 -26.90 -8.62 14.18
CA GLY A 38 -25.48 -8.87 13.90
C GLY A 38 -24.83 -7.81 12.99
N LYS A 39 -23.55 -8.03 12.67
CA LYS A 39 -22.77 -7.09 11.84
C LYS A 39 -23.33 -6.92 10.43
N LEU A 40 -23.88 -7.98 9.83
CA LEU A 40 -24.47 -7.94 8.49
C LEU A 40 -25.78 -7.15 8.47
N ASP A 41 -26.57 -7.27 9.51
CA ASP A 41 -27.87 -6.61 9.62
C ASP A 41 -27.76 -5.09 9.76
N LYS A 42 -26.63 -4.60 10.30
CA LYS A 42 -26.37 -3.16 10.47
C LYS A 42 -25.76 -2.49 9.24
N GLY A 43 -25.66 -3.18 8.11
CA GLY A 43 -25.02 -2.65 6.91
C GLY A 43 -23.53 -2.33 7.10
N ALA A 44 -22.86 -3.01 8.02
CA ALA A 44 -21.46 -2.78 8.32
C ALA A 44 -20.58 -3.08 7.10
N ILE A 45 -19.67 -2.17 6.81
CA ILE A 45 -18.66 -2.36 5.78
C ILE A 45 -17.57 -3.26 6.38
N ASN A 46 -17.31 -4.40 5.75
CA ASN A 46 -16.28 -5.34 6.19
C ASN A 46 -15.12 -5.36 5.22
N ALA A 47 -13.90 -5.27 5.73
CA ALA A 47 -12.70 -5.49 4.94
C ALA A 47 -12.64 -6.95 4.45
N ILE A 48 -12.26 -7.13 3.18
CA ILE A 48 -12.07 -8.44 2.55
C ILE A 48 -10.58 -8.63 2.32
N TYR A 49 -10.03 -9.72 2.85
CA TYR A 49 -8.61 -10.05 2.73
C TYR A 49 -8.39 -11.15 1.70
N PRO A 50 -7.29 -11.10 0.91
CA PRO A 50 -6.90 -12.22 0.06
C PRO A 50 -6.48 -13.40 0.95
N THR A 51 -7.35 -14.37 1.12
CA THR A 51 -7.06 -15.57 1.91
C THR A 51 -6.63 -16.71 0.99
N LYS A 52 -5.51 -17.35 1.34
CA LYS A 52 -5.07 -18.61 0.74
C LYS A 52 -5.09 -19.69 1.82
N GLY A 53 -5.67 -20.85 1.50
CA GLY A 53 -5.67 -22.00 2.38
C GLY A 53 -6.80 -22.00 3.43
N LEU A 54 -6.52 -22.53 4.61
CA LEU A 54 -7.53 -22.87 5.64
C LEU A 54 -7.99 -21.71 6.52
N ILE A 55 -7.39 -20.52 6.38
CA ILE A 55 -7.69 -19.37 7.23
C ILE A 55 -8.89 -18.60 6.66
N GLY A 56 -9.99 -18.58 7.39
CA GLY A 56 -11.21 -17.87 6.99
C GLY A 56 -11.15 -16.37 7.26
N GLN A 57 -11.99 -15.58 6.56
CA GLN A 57 -12.09 -14.13 6.67
C GLN A 57 -12.29 -13.62 8.11
N GLY A 58 -13.05 -14.37 8.94
CA GLY A 58 -13.27 -14.00 10.35
C GLY A 58 -11.99 -14.01 11.17
N VAL A 59 -11.17 -15.04 11.00
CA VAL A 59 -9.87 -15.17 11.68
C VAL A 59 -8.94 -14.06 11.25
N TYR A 60 -8.85 -13.78 9.93
CA TYR A 60 -8.04 -12.67 9.41
C TYR A 60 -8.44 -11.34 10.01
N ARG A 61 -9.75 -11.03 10.06
CA ARG A 61 -10.24 -9.79 10.67
C ARG A 61 -9.87 -9.67 12.15
N ASN A 62 -9.91 -10.77 12.88
CA ASN A 62 -9.52 -10.76 14.30
C ASN A 62 -8.01 -10.52 14.47
N ILE A 63 -7.18 -11.22 13.67
CA ILE A 63 -5.72 -11.00 13.68
C ILE A 63 -5.38 -9.55 13.37
N VAL A 64 -5.98 -8.98 12.32
CA VAL A 64 -5.75 -7.58 11.96
C VAL A 64 -6.27 -6.64 13.05
N ALA A 65 -7.41 -6.94 13.67
CA ALA A 65 -7.95 -6.13 14.76
C ALA A 65 -6.98 -6.05 15.95
N GLU A 66 -6.34 -7.16 16.29
CA GLU A 66 -5.29 -7.19 17.33
C GLU A 66 -4.02 -6.46 16.86
N ALA A 67 -3.58 -6.70 15.63
CA ALA A 67 -2.39 -6.05 15.08
C ALA A 67 -2.50 -4.51 15.05
N LEU A 68 -3.70 -3.96 14.90
CA LEU A 68 -3.92 -2.52 14.93
C LEU A 68 -3.56 -1.88 16.27
N HIS A 69 -3.50 -2.64 17.37
CA HIS A 69 -3.02 -2.11 18.66
C HIS A 69 -1.51 -1.87 18.67
N PHE A 70 -0.77 -2.46 17.74
CA PHE A 70 0.68 -2.39 17.59
C PHE A 70 1.08 -1.56 16.38
N CYS A 71 0.38 -0.46 16.11
CA CYS A 71 0.74 0.42 15.00
C CYS A 71 2.17 0.94 15.17
N PRO A 72 3.03 0.83 14.14
CA PRO A 72 4.37 1.36 14.20
C PRO A 72 4.37 2.89 14.31
N GLU A 73 5.46 3.43 14.84
CA GLU A 73 5.65 4.88 14.84
C GLU A 73 5.73 5.41 13.41
N SER A 74 5.14 6.59 13.20
CA SER A 74 5.17 7.25 11.90
C SER A 74 6.55 7.89 11.64
N VAL A 75 7.05 7.76 10.41
CA VAL A 75 8.23 8.51 9.97
C VAL A 75 7.92 9.98 9.69
N ILE A 76 6.64 10.34 9.65
CA ILE A 76 6.16 11.71 9.45
C ILE A 76 5.94 12.33 10.83
N SER A 77 6.64 13.46 11.10
CA SER A 77 6.52 14.12 12.39
C SER A 77 5.13 14.73 12.62
N ARG A 78 4.76 14.88 13.89
CA ARG A 78 3.46 15.46 14.27
C ARG A 78 3.29 16.92 13.79
N GLU A 79 4.39 17.67 13.64
CA GLU A 79 4.34 19.02 13.07
C GLU A 79 3.92 18.99 11.61
N ILE A 80 4.44 18.03 10.83
CA ILE A 80 4.06 17.83 9.43
C ILE A 80 2.60 17.37 9.33
N GLU A 81 2.19 16.42 10.18
CA GLU A 81 0.79 15.98 10.24
C GLU A 81 -0.16 17.17 10.46
N LYS A 82 0.14 18.03 11.43
CA LYS A 82 -0.66 19.23 11.73
C LYS A 82 -0.64 20.23 10.57
N LYS A 83 0.55 20.54 10.01
CA LYS A 83 0.74 21.49 8.91
C LYS A 83 -0.09 21.12 7.68
N TYR A 84 -0.10 19.83 7.33
CA TYR A 84 -0.81 19.33 6.15
C TYR A 84 -2.17 18.71 6.44
N ARG A 85 -2.66 18.84 7.68
CA ARG A 85 -3.95 18.31 8.15
C ARG A 85 -4.11 16.83 7.82
N LEU A 86 -3.06 16.06 8.06
CA LEU A 86 -3.09 14.62 7.86
C LEU A 86 -3.69 13.94 9.09
N ILE A 87 -4.44 12.88 8.86
CA ILE A 87 -4.83 11.96 9.93
C ILE A 87 -3.59 11.20 10.42
N THR A 88 -3.63 10.71 11.64
CA THR A 88 -2.54 9.89 12.19
C THR A 88 -2.41 8.55 11.43
N LEU A 89 -1.24 7.94 11.50
CA LEU A 89 -1.02 6.62 10.86
C LEU A 89 -1.95 5.56 11.46
N GLN A 90 -2.17 5.60 12.77
CA GLN A 90 -3.10 4.72 13.49
C GLN A 90 -4.54 4.87 12.97
N GLU A 91 -5.03 6.10 12.84
CA GLU A 91 -6.36 6.37 12.28
C GLU A 91 -6.48 5.88 10.84
N ALA A 92 -5.43 6.08 10.02
CA ALA A 92 -5.41 5.62 8.64
C ALA A 92 -5.52 4.10 8.53
N TYR A 93 -4.72 3.35 9.28
CA TYR A 93 -4.83 1.88 9.30
C TYR A 93 -6.17 1.42 9.84
N THR A 94 -6.67 2.05 10.89
CA THR A 94 -8.00 1.73 11.45
C THR A 94 -9.10 1.95 10.42
N ALA A 95 -9.09 3.07 9.71
CA ALA A 95 -10.09 3.39 8.70
C ALA A 95 -10.10 2.42 7.52
N VAL A 96 -8.92 1.90 7.12
CA VAL A 96 -8.82 0.92 6.02
C VAL A 96 -9.29 -0.46 6.46
N HIS A 97 -8.96 -0.88 7.68
CA HIS A 97 -9.24 -2.24 8.16
C HIS A 97 -10.58 -2.39 8.91
N LYS A 98 -11.08 -1.31 9.51
CA LYS A 98 -12.40 -1.22 10.16
C LYS A 98 -13.17 -0.03 9.57
N PRO A 99 -13.54 -0.08 8.28
CA PRO A 99 -14.17 1.05 7.62
C PRO A 99 -15.56 1.34 8.20
N ILE A 100 -15.81 2.60 8.54
CA ILE A 100 -17.13 3.09 8.96
C ILE A 100 -17.85 3.72 7.77
N VAL A 101 -17.08 4.31 6.84
CA VAL A 101 -17.57 4.97 5.63
C VAL A 101 -16.96 4.33 4.38
N LYS A 102 -17.64 4.48 3.25
CA LYS A 102 -17.15 3.95 1.96
C LYS A 102 -15.90 4.70 1.45
N ASP A 103 -15.81 6.00 1.72
CA ASP A 103 -14.69 6.82 1.29
C ASP A 103 -13.54 6.76 2.30
N ASN A 104 -12.49 6.03 1.93
CA ASN A 104 -11.25 5.91 2.68
C ASN A 104 -10.08 6.64 2.00
N SER A 105 -10.36 7.57 1.10
CA SER A 105 -9.33 8.25 0.29
C SER A 105 -8.27 8.93 1.15
N SER A 106 -8.65 9.59 2.24
CA SER A 106 -7.72 10.22 3.18
C SER A 106 -6.80 9.22 3.86
N ALA A 107 -7.33 8.06 4.25
CA ALA A 107 -6.56 6.99 4.88
C ALA A 107 -5.57 6.36 3.89
N VAL A 108 -6.02 6.04 2.68
CA VAL A 108 -5.17 5.51 1.60
C VAL A 108 -4.05 6.49 1.26
N ARG A 109 -4.38 7.78 1.12
CA ARG A 109 -3.40 8.85 0.87
C ARG A 109 -2.38 8.94 2.00
N ARG A 110 -2.80 8.84 3.26
CA ARG A 110 -1.91 8.88 4.43
C ARG A 110 -0.92 7.72 4.44
N ILE A 111 -1.41 6.50 4.20
CA ILE A 111 -0.56 5.30 4.13
C ILE A 111 0.41 5.37 2.95
N ALA A 112 -0.07 5.83 1.78
CA ALA A 112 0.78 6.01 0.61
C ALA A 112 1.91 7.03 0.87
N LEU A 113 1.60 8.15 1.54
CA LEU A 113 2.58 9.16 1.91
C LEU A 113 3.63 8.60 2.89
N GLU A 114 3.20 7.83 3.90
CA GLU A 114 4.10 7.14 4.82
C GLU A 114 5.10 6.26 4.07
N LYS A 115 4.58 5.36 3.25
CA LYS A 115 5.40 4.41 2.48
C LYS A 115 6.34 5.09 1.48
N LEU A 116 5.91 6.17 0.86
CA LEU A 116 6.75 6.95 -0.04
C LEU A 116 7.89 7.64 0.72
N THR A 117 7.58 8.23 1.88
CA THR A 117 8.58 8.89 2.75
C THR A 117 9.63 7.90 3.24
N GLU A 118 9.21 6.71 3.73
CA GLU A 118 10.12 5.63 4.12
C GLU A 118 11.07 5.25 2.97
N ARG A 119 10.54 5.05 1.76
CA ARG A 119 11.33 4.66 0.59
C ARG A 119 12.31 5.74 0.15
N ILE A 120 11.88 7.01 0.13
CA ILE A 120 12.75 8.12 -0.23
C ILE A 120 13.87 8.28 0.82
N ALA A 121 13.56 8.16 2.10
CA ALA A 121 14.55 8.22 3.17
C ALA A 121 15.58 7.09 3.03
N ALA A 122 15.13 5.84 2.85
CA ALA A 122 16.00 4.69 2.65
C ALA A 122 16.90 4.87 1.41
N PHE A 123 16.34 5.35 0.30
CA PHE A 123 17.11 5.60 -0.92
C PHE A 123 18.17 6.69 -0.72
N ARG A 124 17.84 7.77 -0.01
CA ARG A 124 18.80 8.84 0.30
C ARG A 124 19.95 8.36 1.19
N LEU A 125 19.64 7.51 2.18
CA LEU A 125 20.66 6.91 3.05
C LEU A 125 21.60 6.00 2.24
N ALA A 126 21.03 5.09 1.45
CA ALA A 126 21.83 4.21 0.58
C ALA A 126 22.70 5.01 -0.41
N LYS A 127 22.16 6.06 -1.01
CA LYS A 127 22.93 6.94 -1.89
C LYS A 127 24.08 7.63 -1.17
N LYS A 128 23.87 8.06 0.10
CA LYS A 128 24.91 8.68 0.90
C LYS A 128 26.05 7.70 1.21
N GLU A 129 25.71 6.45 1.53
CA GLU A 129 26.70 5.39 1.77
C GLU A 129 27.55 5.14 0.52
N VAL A 130 26.91 4.94 -0.64
CA VAL A 130 27.62 4.74 -1.92
C VAL A 130 28.47 5.96 -2.29
N SER A 131 27.98 7.19 -2.02
CA SER A 131 28.73 8.41 -2.32
C SER A 131 29.91 8.66 -1.38
N SER A 132 29.99 7.94 -0.25
CA SER A 132 31.12 8.02 0.68
C SER A 132 32.30 7.14 0.26
N ASP A 133 32.05 6.14 -0.58
CA ASP A 133 33.12 5.33 -1.15
C ASP A 133 33.88 6.17 -2.17
N LYS A 134 35.17 6.42 -1.90
CA LYS A 134 36.05 7.08 -2.84
C LYS A 134 36.18 6.23 -4.09
N GLY A 135 35.54 6.67 -5.17
CA GLY A 135 35.74 6.11 -6.49
C GLY A 135 37.17 6.32 -6.99
N ARG A 136 37.47 5.74 -8.15
CA ARG A 136 38.73 6.02 -8.83
C ARG A 136 38.72 7.47 -9.31
N GLU A 137 39.69 8.26 -8.81
CA GLU A 137 39.89 9.62 -9.29
C GLU A 137 40.53 9.57 -10.68
N TYR A 138 39.97 10.34 -11.61
CA TYR A 138 40.52 10.53 -12.93
C TYR A 138 41.20 11.92 -12.97
N PRO A 139 42.30 12.07 -13.74
CA PRO A 139 42.95 13.35 -13.86
C PRO A 139 41.99 14.45 -14.33
N SER A 140 42.06 15.61 -13.70
CA SER A 140 41.16 16.74 -14.01
C SER A 140 41.43 17.34 -15.40
N ASP A 141 42.58 17.04 -15.98
CA ASP A 141 43.05 17.45 -17.30
C ASP A 141 42.83 16.42 -18.41
N ALA A 142 42.09 15.35 -18.09
CA ALA A 142 41.75 14.32 -19.08
C ALA A 142 41.04 14.95 -20.29
N ASP A 143 41.69 14.83 -21.46
CA ASP A 143 41.15 15.32 -22.73
C ASP A 143 40.24 14.26 -23.37
N PHE A 144 38.96 14.55 -23.44
CA PHE A 144 37.97 13.70 -24.08
C PHE A 144 37.75 14.01 -25.57
N SER A 145 38.45 15.01 -26.11
CA SER A 145 38.34 15.43 -27.51
C SER A 145 38.62 14.30 -28.51
N PRO A 146 39.58 13.38 -28.29
CA PRO A 146 39.80 12.27 -29.21
C PRO A 146 38.61 11.32 -29.29
N VAL A 147 37.92 11.07 -28.12
CA VAL A 147 36.71 10.24 -28.08
C VAL A 147 35.58 10.92 -28.84
N MET A 148 35.41 12.23 -28.63
CA MET A 148 34.39 13.04 -29.27
C MET A 148 34.54 13.12 -30.79
N LYS A 149 35.77 13.18 -31.33
CA LYS A 149 36.06 13.17 -32.77
C LYS A 149 35.66 11.85 -33.44
N ASN A 150 35.66 10.74 -32.69
CA ASN A 150 35.26 9.42 -33.21
C ASN A 150 33.75 9.20 -33.19
N VAL A 151 32.97 10.08 -32.59
CA VAL A 151 31.50 10.05 -32.63
C VAL A 151 31.08 10.62 -34.00
N GLY A 152 30.60 9.76 -34.89
CA GLY A 152 30.29 10.11 -36.29
C GLY A 152 29.07 11.03 -36.49
N PHE A 153 28.57 11.71 -35.44
CA PHE A 153 27.40 12.60 -35.47
C PHE A 153 27.53 13.73 -34.45
N ALA A 154 26.80 14.82 -34.67
CA ALA A 154 26.73 15.92 -33.71
C ALA A 154 25.84 15.54 -32.51
N LEU A 155 26.35 15.69 -31.30
CA LEU A 155 25.58 15.46 -30.08
C LEU A 155 24.45 16.48 -29.93
N THR A 156 23.28 16.02 -29.49
CA THR A 156 22.19 16.90 -29.05
C THR A 156 22.56 17.63 -27.77
N ASP A 157 21.86 18.73 -27.44
CA ASP A 157 22.15 19.50 -26.24
C ASP A 157 21.94 18.67 -24.95
N SER A 158 20.97 17.78 -24.93
CA SER A 158 20.75 16.84 -23.79
C SER A 158 21.93 15.88 -23.63
N GLN A 159 22.49 15.36 -24.72
CA GLN A 159 23.65 14.46 -24.70
C GLN A 159 24.91 15.21 -24.24
N LYS A 160 25.14 16.48 -24.72
CA LYS A 160 26.25 17.32 -24.25
C LYS A 160 26.15 17.54 -22.74
N LYS A 161 24.96 17.91 -22.23
CA LYS A 161 24.73 18.13 -20.80
C LYS A 161 24.96 16.87 -19.96
N ALA A 162 24.52 15.71 -20.45
CA ALA A 162 24.80 14.43 -19.79
C ALA A 162 26.30 14.12 -19.73
N LEU A 163 27.02 14.34 -20.82
CA LEU A 163 28.46 14.15 -20.88
C LEU A 163 29.21 15.08 -19.91
N GLU A 164 28.85 16.37 -19.86
CA GLU A 164 29.41 17.33 -18.89
C GLU A 164 29.16 16.87 -17.44
N THR A 165 27.98 16.37 -17.16
CA THR A 165 27.64 15.83 -15.83
C THR A 165 28.50 14.62 -15.47
N ILE A 166 28.74 13.72 -16.41
CA ILE A 166 29.60 12.54 -16.22
C ILE A 166 31.04 12.97 -15.95
N ILE A 167 31.60 13.84 -16.81
CA ILE A 167 32.98 14.34 -16.68
C ILE A 167 33.16 15.03 -15.33
N THR A 168 32.21 15.87 -14.91
CA THR A 168 32.23 16.54 -13.61
C THR A 168 32.19 15.56 -12.44
N SER A 169 31.43 14.43 -12.58
CA SER A 169 31.32 13.42 -11.54
C SER A 169 32.53 12.50 -11.43
N MET A 170 33.39 12.46 -12.45
CA MET A 170 34.64 11.68 -12.50
C MET A 170 35.85 12.43 -11.92
N ARG A 171 35.72 13.72 -11.65
CA ARG A 171 36.71 14.61 -11.04
C ARG A 171 36.51 14.76 -9.54
#